data_c7911a8ebd9eeb5efab91a3a41af2bff
#
_entry.id   c7911a8ebd9eeb5efab91a3a41af2bff
#
_cell.length_a   1.000
_cell.length_b   1.000
_cell.length_c   1.000
_cell.angle_alpha   90.00
_cell.angle_beta   90.00
_cell.angle_gamma   90.00
#
_symmetry.space_group_name_H-M   'P 1'
#
loop_
_entity.id
_entity.type
_entity.pdbx_description
1 polymer ?
#
loop_
_entity_poly.entity_id
_entity_poly.type
_entity_poly.pdbx_seq_one_letter_code
_entity_poly.pdbx_strand_id
1 'polypeptide(L)'
;QEGWKITVSVVSARASIPYEKLNLDKILIGSLNSEEDIRSVILSSRNNKNGFHCVIDLTHPFATKITPIMAKICKELDQQFIRFERPIDNISNAFIIKNFSDLENYDLKNKSILFALGVRKLQEALFLATDLGANVYARVLANPESIKKILASTIPKKNFAVLNPSISRDGNIEKALIRKWNIDGV
;
A
#
# COMPACT_ATOMS: atom_id res chain seq x y z
N GLN A 1 15.17 -22.57 -4.34
CA GLN A 1 14.19 -22.88 -5.42
C GLN A 1 14.30 -24.37 -5.79
N GLU A 2 13.96 -25.24 -4.88
CA GLU A 2 14.05 -26.67 -5.12
C GLU A 2 12.84 -27.14 -5.94
N GLY A 3 12.94 -27.04 -7.30
CA GLY A 3 11.97 -27.64 -8.22
C GLY A 3 10.61 -26.94 -8.36
N TRP A 4 10.36 -25.80 -7.69
CA TRP A 4 9.11 -25.05 -7.81
C TRP A 4 9.09 -24.11 -9.02
N LYS A 5 8.04 -24.18 -9.81
CA LYS A 5 7.73 -23.18 -10.83
C LYS A 5 6.94 -22.04 -10.20
N ILE A 6 7.48 -20.84 -10.27
CA ILE A 6 6.90 -19.67 -9.59
C ILE A 6 6.42 -18.67 -10.64
N THR A 7 5.13 -18.36 -10.61
CA THR A 7 4.52 -17.24 -11.34
C THR A 7 4.25 -16.10 -10.39
N VAL A 8 4.76 -14.92 -10.68
CA VAL A 8 4.52 -13.70 -9.89
C VAL A 8 3.55 -12.79 -10.64
N SER A 9 2.55 -12.25 -9.94
CA SER A 9 1.66 -11.21 -10.46
C SER A 9 1.93 -9.88 -9.76
N VAL A 10 2.13 -8.83 -10.55
CA VAL A 10 2.40 -7.47 -10.09
C VAL A 10 1.53 -6.45 -10.81
N VAL A 11 1.21 -5.34 -10.15
CA VAL A 11 0.29 -4.32 -10.68
C VAL A 11 0.87 -3.45 -11.79
N SER A 12 2.19 -3.40 -11.94
CA SER A 12 2.84 -2.53 -12.94
C SER A 12 4.24 -3.04 -13.30
N ALA A 13 4.77 -2.60 -14.45
CA ALA A 13 6.13 -2.87 -14.86
C ALA A 13 7.18 -2.40 -13.83
N ARG A 14 6.94 -1.26 -13.16
CA ARG A 14 7.83 -0.81 -12.08
C ARG A 14 7.84 -1.77 -10.89
N ALA A 15 6.72 -2.40 -10.61
CA ALA A 15 6.62 -3.37 -9.52
C ALA A 15 7.27 -4.72 -9.89
N SER A 16 7.56 -5.01 -11.16
CA SER A 16 8.26 -6.23 -11.59
C SER A 16 9.78 -6.16 -11.38
N ILE A 17 10.37 -4.96 -11.35
CA ILE A 17 11.82 -4.75 -11.30
C ILE A 17 12.54 -5.59 -10.20
N PRO A 18 12.05 -5.68 -8.96
CA PRO A 18 12.68 -6.50 -7.92
C PRO A 18 12.72 -8.01 -8.24
N TYR A 19 11.84 -8.44 -9.13
CA TYR A 19 11.67 -9.85 -9.49
C TYR A 19 12.42 -10.27 -10.75
N GLU A 20 12.89 -9.32 -11.58
CA GLU A 20 13.55 -9.60 -12.86
C GLU A 20 14.84 -10.42 -12.74
N LYS A 21 15.51 -10.33 -11.59
CA LYS A 21 16.75 -11.09 -11.30
C LYS A 21 16.50 -12.46 -10.66
N LEU A 22 15.23 -12.78 -10.40
CA LEU A 22 14.87 -14.06 -9.81
C LEU A 22 14.58 -15.08 -10.92
N ASN A 23 14.91 -16.34 -10.66
CA ASN A 23 14.59 -17.43 -11.58
C ASN A 23 13.11 -17.79 -11.45
N LEU A 24 12.25 -17.07 -12.18
CA LEU A 24 10.80 -17.24 -12.19
C LEU A 24 10.36 -17.90 -13.50
N ASP A 25 9.28 -18.67 -13.42
CA ASP A 25 8.65 -19.25 -14.60
C ASP A 25 7.93 -18.18 -15.43
N LYS A 26 7.25 -17.25 -14.74
CA LYS A 26 6.50 -16.15 -15.40
C LYS A 26 6.31 -14.94 -14.48
N ILE A 27 6.30 -13.75 -15.09
CA ILE A 27 5.84 -12.52 -14.44
C ILE A 27 4.62 -12.01 -15.20
N LEU A 28 3.49 -11.87 -14.50
CA LEU A 28 2.26 -11.26 -14.99
C LEU A 28 2.25 -9.78 -14.58
N ILE A 29 2.22 -8.88 -15.55
CA ILE A 29 2.19 -7.44 -15.32
C ILE A 29 0.80 -6.92 -15.68
N GLY A 30 0.18 -6.23 -14.74
CA GLY A 30 -1.16 -5.70 -14.85
C GLY A 30 -1.96 -6.04 -13.59
N SER A 31 -3.06 -5.32 -13.36
CA SER A 31 -3.88 -5.61 -12.20
C SER A 31 -4.86 -6.75 -12.51
N LEU A 32 -4.90 -7.74 -11.66
CA LEU A 32 -5.99 -8.71 -11.62
C LEU A 32 -7.21 -8.00 -10.98
N ASN A 33 -7.84 -7.09 -11.73
CA ASN A 33 -8.85 -6.17 -11.19
C ASN A 33 -10.25 -6.78 -11.10
N SER A 34 -10.51 -7.81 -11.89
CA SER A 34 -11.82 -8.46 -11.95
C SER A 34 -11.75 -9.90 -11.49
N GLU A 35 -12.91 -10.45 -11.13
CA GLU A 35 -13.07 -11.87 -10.83
C GLU A 35 -12.72 -12.71 -12.06
N GLU A 36 -13.07 -12.24 -13.26
CA GLU A 36 -12.81 -12.90 -14.54
C GLU A 36 -11.31 -13.01 -14.82
N ASP A 37 -10.53 -11.95 -14.57
CA ASP A 37 -9.08 -11.97 -14.75
C ASP A 37 -8.43 -13.04 -13.87
N ILE A 38 -8.83 -13.09 -12.60
CA ILE A 38 -8.30 -14.06 -11.63
C ILE A 38 -8.67 -15.48 -12.05
N ARG A 39 -9.94 -15.71 -12.40
CA ARG A 39 -10.42 -17.00 -12.90
C ARG A 39 -9.65 -17.44 -14.14
N SER A 40 -9.53 -16.55 -15.10
CA SER A 40 -8.82 -16.83 -16.36
C SER A 40 -7.37 -17.26 -16.10
N VAL A 41 -6.66 -16.58 -15.22
CA VAL A 41 -5.28 -16.93 -14.88
C VAL A 41 -5.19 -18.30 -14.20
N ILE A 42 -6.08 -18.62 -13.26
CA ILE A 42 -6.08 -19.91 -12.57
C ILE A 42 -6.48 -21.03 -13.54
N LEU A 43 -7.53 -20.86 -14.35
CA LEU A 43 -8.01 -21.86 -15.26
C LEU A 43 -7.06 -22.09 -16.44
N SER A 44 -6.46 -21.03 -16.98
CA SER A 44 -5.46 -21.17 -18.06
C SER A 44 -4.22 -21.96 -17.61
N SER A 45 -3.85 -21.85 -16.35
CA SER A 45 -2.77 -22.69 -15.80
C SER A 45 -3.12 -24.18 -15.80
N ARG A 46 -4.40 -24.53 -15.51
CA ARG A 46 -4.89 -25.92 -15.50
C ARG A 46 -4.93 -26.53 -16.88
N ASN A 47 -5.38 -25.77 -17.90
CA ASN A 47 -5.48 -26.23 -19.28
C ASN A 47 -4.12 -26.66 -19.88
N ASN A 48 -3.02 -26.12 -19.36
CA ASN A 48 -1.68 -26.45 -19.79
C ASN A 48 -1.05 -27.64 -19.01
N LYS A 49 -1.84 -28.46 -18.32
CA LYS A 49 -1.42 -29.59 -17.45
C LYS A 49 -0.48 -29.18 -16.30
N ASN A 50 -0.26 -27.89 -16.06
CA ASN A 50 0.61 -27.32 -15.04
C ASN A 50 -0.19 -26.36 -14.15
N GLY A 51 -1.37 -26.78 -13.67
CA GLY A 51 -2.18 -25.99 -12.74
C GLY A 51 -1.37 -25.51 -11.54
N PHE A 52 -1.69 -24.35 -11.01
CA PHE A 52 -1.07 -23.89 -9.77
C PHE A 52 -1.37 -24.88 -8.63
N HIS A 53 -0.35 -25.33 -7.93
CA HIS A 53 -0.55 -26.11 -6.71
C HIS A 53 -1.16 -25.26 -5.61
N CYS A 54 -0.73 -24.01 -5.52
CA CYS A 54 -1.18 -23.09 -4.51
C CYS A 54 -1.12 -21.65 -5.03
N VAL A 55 -2.07 -20.83 -4.63
CA VAL A 55 -2.05 -19.37 -4.77
C VAL A 55 -1.63 -18.76 -3.44
N ILE A 56 -0.57 -17.97 -3.45
CA ILE A 56 -0.08 -17.30 -2.25
C ILE A 56 -0.31 -15.79 -2.39
N ASP A 57 -1.17 -15.23 -1.55
CA ASP A 57 -1.44 -13.80 -1.50
C ASP A 57 -0.44 -13.10 -0.56
N LEU A 58 0.48 -12.36 -1.17
CA LEU A 58 1.48 -11.53 -0.51
C LEU A 58 1.16 -10.03 -0.65
N THR A 59 -0.07 -9.68 -1.03
CA THR A 59 -0.44 -8.28 -1.22
C THR A 59 -0.33 -7.48 0.07
N HIS A 60 -0.16 -6.16 -0.08
CA HIS A 60 -0.05 -5.27 1.07
C HIS A 60 -1.33 -5.35 1.95
N PRO A 61 -1.23 -5.27 3.28
CA PRO A 61 -2.40 -5.31 4.19
C PRO A 61 -3.53 -4.35 3.81
N PHE A 62 -3.20 -3.20 3.19
CA PHE A 62 -4.19 -2.24 2.70
C PHE A 62 -4.81 -2.60 1.32
N ALA A 63 -4.46 -3.72 0.73
CA ALA A 63 -5.10 -4.24 -0.48
C ALA A 63 -6.41 -4.98 -0.15
N THR A 64 -7.31 -4.31 0.57
CA THR A 64 -8.53 -4.88 1.15
C THR A 64 -9.55 -5.41 0.14
N LYS A 65 -9.41 -5.04 -1.14
CA LYS A 65 -10.34 -5.49 -2.18
C LYS A 65 -9.94 -6.82 -2.81
N ILE A 66 -8.65 -6.97 -3.16
CA ILE A 66 -8.18 -8.13 -3.94
C ILE A 66 -8.17 -9.42 -3.13
N THR A 67 -7.79 -9.37 -1.87
CA THR A 67 -7.68 -10.56 -1.00
C THR A 67 -9.02 -11.31 -0.86
N PRO A 68 -10.17 -10.67 -0.52
CA PRO A 68 -11.45 -11.37 -0.43
C PRO A 68 -11.90 -11.96 -1.76
N ILE A 69 -11.67 -11.25 -2.87
CA ILE A 69 -11.99 -11.72 -4.22
C ILE A 69 -11.18 -12.97 -4.56
N MET A 70 -9.88 -12.92 -4.33
CA MET A 70 -8.98 -14.05 -4.58
C MET A 70 -9.36 -15.28 -3.75
N ALA A 71 -9.62 -15.08 -2.44
CA ALA A 71 -10.04 -16.16 -1.55
C ALA A 71 -11.36 -16.80 -1.99
N LYS A 72 -12.36 -15.98 -2.40
CA LYS A 72 -13.65 -16.44 -2.94
C LYS A 72 -13.44 -17.31 -4.17
N ILE A 73 -12.68 -16.82 -5.17
CA ILE A 73 -12.46 -17.51 -6.42
C ILE A 73 -11.67 -18.80 -6.21
N CYS A 74 -10.63 -18.77 -5.39
CA CYS A 74 -9.87 -19.97 -5.08
C CYS A 74 -10.75 -21.04 -4.41
N LYS A 75 -11.65 -20.64 -3.52
CA LYS A 75 -12.62 -21.56 -2.90
C LYS A 75 -13.58 -22.15 -3.93
N GLU A 76 -14.14 -21.34 -4.84
CA GLU A 76 -15.07 -21.79 -5.89
C GLU A 76 -14.40 -22.74 -6.90
N LEU A 77 -13.12 -22.55 -7.16
CA LEU A 77 -12.34 -23.36 -8.07
C LEU A 77 -11.62 -24.54 -7.38
N ASP A 78 -11.85 -24.77 -6.10
CA ASP A 78 -11.09 -25.78 -5.31
C ASP A 78 -9.57 -25.61 -5.49
N GLN A 79 -9.11 -24.36 -5.38
CA GLN A 79 -7.71 -23.97 -5.50
C GLN A 79 -7.14 -23.65 -4.13
N GLN A 80 -6.05 -24.33 -3.76
CA GLN A 80 -5.37 -24.02 -2.50
C GLN A 80 -4.95 -22.55 -2.46
N PHE A 81 -5.29 -21.88 -1.36
CA PHE A 81 -5.03 -20.45 -1.14
C PHE A 81 -4.37 -20.24 0.22
N ILE A 82 -3.29 -19.47 0.23
CA ILE A 82 -2.57 -19.08 1.43
C ILE A 82 -2.47 -17.56 1.46
N ARG A 83 -2.92 -16.94 2.55
CA ARG A 83 -2.66 -15.53 2.82
C ARG A 83 -1.46 -15.40 3.77
N PHE A 84 -0.45 -14.69 3.34
CA PHE A 84 0.68 -14.30 4.19
C PHE A 84 0.46 -12.88 4.70
N GLU A 85 0.34 -12.74 6.01
CA GLU A 85 0.20 -11.46 6.67
C GLU A 85 1.43 -11.15 7.53
N ARG A 86 1.83 -9.89 7.50
CA ARG A 86 2.88 -9.42 8.39
C ARG A 86 2.32 -9.29 9.80
N PRO A 87 3.09 -9.63 10.85
CA PRO A 87 2.69 -9.32 12.21
C PRO A 87 2.39 -7.83 12.34
N ILE A 88 1.31 -7.51 13.04
CA ILE A 88 1.01 -6.13 13.41
C ILE A 88 1.89 -5.81 14.63
N ASP A 89 2.75 -4.82 14.48
CA ASP A 89 3.53 -4.32 15.61
C ASP A 89 2.57 -3.72 16.65
N ASN A 90 2.74 -4.09 17.91
CA ASN A 90 2.01 -3.47 19.00
C ASN A 90 2.48 -2.03 19.18
N ILE A 91 1.68 -1.08 18.72
CA ILE A 91 1.95 0.34 18.86
C ILE A 91 1.34 0.79 20.20
N SER A 92 2.10 0.65 21.28
CA SER A 92 1.63 0.93 22.65
C SER A 92 1.30 2.41 22.92
N ASN A 93 1.76 3.33 22.07
CA ASN A 93 1.64 4.78 22.25
C ASN A 93 0.94 5.48 21.07
N ALA A 94 0.10 4.78 20.32
CA ALA A 94 -0.65 5.38 19.22
C ALA A 94 -2.15 5.35 19.49
N PHE A 95 -2.81 6.44 19.12
CA PHE A 95 -4.27 6.48 19.05
C PHE A 95 -4.72 5.85 17.73
N ILE A 96 -5.65 4.91 17.81
CA ILE A 96 -6.20 4.26 16.62
C ILE A 96 -7.51 4.95 16.29
N ILE A 97 -7.57 5.57 15.11
CA ILE A 97 -8.78 6.13 14.53
C ILE A 97 -9.31 5.18 13.45
N LYS A 98 -10.62 5.03 13.39
CA LYS A 98 -11.29 4.19 12.37
C LYS A 98 -11.58 4.97 11.10
N ASN A 99 -11.93 6.23 11.25
CA ASN A 99 -12.27 7.16 10.17
C ASN A 99 -11.54 8.48 10.39
N PHE A 100 -11.37 9.27 9.32
CA PHE A 100 -10.76 10.60 9.46
C PHE A 100 -11.63 11.57 10.27
N SER A 101 -12.95 11.41 10.29
CA SER A 101 -13.84 12.17 11.18
C SER A 101 -13.50 12.01 12.66
N ASP A 102 -12.87 10.90 13.05
CA ASP A 102 -12.44 10.72 14.44
C ASP A 102 -11.35 11.75 14.86
N LEU A 103 -10.72 12.45 13.89
CA LEU A 103 -9.78 13.53 14.16
C LEU A 103 -10.44 14.69 14.93
N GLU A 104 -11.75 14.87 14.80
CA GLU A 104 -12.54 15.89 15.55
C GLU A 104 -12.49 15.67 17.07
N ASN A 105 -12.17 14.45 17.51
CA ASN A 105 -12.03 14.13 18.93
C ASN A 105 -10.68 14.59 19.54
N TYR A 106 -9.79 15.16 18.72
CA TYR A 106 -8.47 15.59 19.15
C TYR A 106 -8.29 17.09 18.97
N ASP A 107 -7.62 17.73 19.91
CA ASP A 107 -7.22 19.14 19.77
C ASP A 107 -6.05 19.26 18.80
N LEU A 108 -6.35 19.54 17.53
CA LEU A 108 -5.37 19.72 16.46
C LEU A 108 -5.02 21.19 16.20
N LYS A 109 -5.67 22.14 16.90
CA LYS A 109 -5.46 23.57 16.68
C LYS A 109 -3.99 23.95 16.91
N ASN A 110 -3.39 24.58 15.90
CA ASN A 110 -1.98 24.97 15.87
C ASN A 110 -0.97 23.81 15.99
N LYS A 111 -1.40 22.55 15.95
CA LYS A 111 -0.51 21.39 15.93
C LYS A 111 0.04 21.14 14.54
N SER A 112 1.29 20.70 14.47
CA SER A 112 1.96 20.28 13.23
C SER A 112 1.76 18.78 13.04
N ILE A 113 0.97 18.39 12.04
CA ILE A 113 0.59 16.97 11.80
C ILE A 113 1.20 16.47 10.49
N LEU A 114 1.96 15.38 10.55
CA LEU A 114 2.57 14.72 9.39
C LEU A 114 1.71 13.55 8.92
N PHE A 115 1.20 13.64 7.71
CA PHE A 115 0.48 12.56 7.06
C PHE A 115 1.39 11.69 6.21
N ALA A 116 1.64 10.45 6.64
CA ALA A 116 2.36 9.41 5.90
C ALA A 116 1.41 8.41 5.22
N LEU A 117 0.35 8.92 4.61
CA LEU A 117 -0.74 8.16 3.99
C LEU A 117 -0.52 7.93 2.49
N GLY A 118 -1.20 6.91 1.96
CA GLY A 118 -1.36 6.76 0.51
C GLY A 118 -2.19 7.91 -0.08
N VAL A 119 -1.77 8.41 -1.25
CA VAL A 119 -2.35 9.61 -1.91
C VAL A 119 -3.85 9.54 -2.20
N ARG A 120 -4.46 8.34 -2.19
CA ARG A 120 -5.91 8.19 -2.43
C ARG A 120 -6.76 8.80 -1.32
N LYS A 121 -6.27 8.77 -0.08
CA LYS A 121 -6.96 9.26 1.11
C LYS A 121 -6.34 10.55 1.67
N LEU A 122 -5.20 10.96 1.12
CA LEU A 122 -4.44 12.08 1.66
C LEU A 122 -5.22 13.39 1.60
N GLN A 123 -5.92 13.68 0.50
CA GLN A 123 -6.65 14.96 0.36
C GLN A 123 -7.77 15.11 1.39
N GLU A 124 -8.51 14.02 1.66
CA GLU A 124 -9.56 13.99 2.68
C GLU A 124 -8.97 14.29 4.07
N ALA A 125 -7.88 13.62 4.42
CA ALA A 125 -7.21 13.81 5.71
C ALA A 125 -6.62 15.22 5.87
N LEU A 126 -5.99 15.76 4.82
CA LEU A 126 -5.44 17.12 4.83
C LEU A 126 -6.53 18.16 5.01
N PHE A 127 -7.66 18.01 4.29
CA PHE A 127 -8.80 18.94 4.39
C PHE A 127 -9.33 18.98 5.81
N LEU A 128 -9.68 17.84 6.38
CA LEU A 128 -10.23 17.74 7.74
C LEU A 128 -9.26 18.30 8.80
N ALA A 129 -7.99 17.92 8.74
CA ALA A 129 -7.02 18.42 9.71
C ALA A 129 -6.79 19.93 9.58
N THR A 130 -6.83 20.49 8.37
CA THR A 130 -6.72 21.94 8.13
C THR A 130 -7.93 22.65 8.69
N ASP A 131 -9.14 22.12 8.50
CA ASP A 131 -10.40 22.68 9.04
C ASP A 131 -10.39 22.70 10.56
N LEU A 132 -9.77 21.70 11.19
CA LEU A 132 -9.53 21.64 12.64
C LEU A 132 -8.38 22.57 13.12
N GLY A 133 -7.80 23.36 12.23
CA GLY A 133 -6.76 24.34 12.56
C GLY A 133 -5.34 23.78 12.66
N ALA A 134 -5.08 22.57 12.16
CA ALA A 134 -3.75 22.00 12.13
C ALA A 134 -2.85 22.61 11.04
N ASN A 135 -1.54 22.65 11.31
CA ASN A 135 -0.51 22.85 10.29
C ASN A 135 -0.21 21.49 9.66
N VAL A 136 -0.60 21.30 8.40
CA VAL A 136 -0.51 19.99 7.76
C VAL A 136 0.77 19.82 6.97
N TYR A 137 1.38 18.64 7.11
CA TYR A 137 2.56 18.19 6.38
C TYR A 137 2.29 16.81 5.76
N ALA A 138 2.95 16.50 4.65
CA ALA A 138 2.74 15.22 3.99
C ALA A 138 4.06 14.60 3.51
N ARG A 139 4.10 13.27 3.58
CA ARG A 139 5.13 12.46 2.95
C ARG A 139 4.47 11.55 1.92
N VAL A 140 4.89 11.64 0.67
CA VAL A 140 4.33 10.85 -0.45
C VAL A 140 5.43 10.10 -1.19
N LEU A 141 5.06 9.01 -1.84
CA LEU A 141 6.00 8.23 -2.66
C LEU A 141 6.31 8.95 -3.97
N ALA A 142 7.57 8.84 -4.43
CA ALA A 142 8.04 9.39 -5.70
C ALA A 142 7.53 8.57 -6.90
N ASN A 143 6.24 8.73 -7.21
CA ASN A 143 5.63 8.19 -8.43
C ASN A 143 4.73 9.26 -9.08
N PRO A 144 4.45 9.16 -10.41
CA PRO A 144 3.71 10.19 -11.14
C PRO A 144 2.33 10.49 -10.55
N GLU A 145 1.59 9.49 -10.08
CA GLU A 145 0.26 9.68 -9.48
C GLU A 145 0.35 10.49 -8.19
N SER A 146 1.29 10.12 -7.30
CA SER A 146 1.49 10.80 -6.02
C SER A 146 1.92 12.25 -6.21
N ILE A 147 2.86 12.49 -7.14
CA ILE A 147 3.35 13.83 -7.46
C ILE A 147 2.22 14.69 -8.02
N LYS A 148 1.45 14.16 -8.99
CA LYS A 148 0.31 14.88 -9.57
C LYS A 148 -0.71 15.27 -8.49
N LYS A 149 -1.07 14.35 -7.59
CA LYS A 149 -2.06 14.59 -6.55
C LYS A 149 -1.59 15.56 -5.48
N ILE A 150 -0.32 15.47 -5.03
CA ILE A 150 0.18 16.38 -4.01
C ILE A 150 0.35 17.80 -4.56
N LEU A 151 0.76 17.95 -5.81
CA LEU A 151 0.87 19.25 -6.47
C LEU A 151 -0.51 19.91 -6.73
N ALA A 152 -1.56 19.11 -6.88
CA ALA A 152 -2.94 19.59 -7.02
C ALA A 152 -3.63 19.87 -5.68
N SER A 153 -2.99 19.53 -4.55
CA SER A 153 -3.52 19.82 -3.21
C SER A 153 -3.24 21.26 -2.79
N THR A 154 -3.94 21.72 -1.75
CA THR A 154 -3.76 23.05 -1.16
C THR A 154 -2.55 23.17 -0.25
N ILE A 155 -1.84 22.06 0.00
CA ILE A 155 -0.69 22.05 0.90
C ILE A 155 0.49 22.85 0.33
N PRO A 156 1.12 23.75 1.10
CA PRO A 156 2.28 24.49 0.63
C PRO A 156 3.45 23.57 0.21
N LYS A 157 4.16 23.92 -0.86
CA LYS A 157 5.27 23.10 -1.37
C LYS A 157 6.35 22.80 -0.34
N LYS A 158 6.58 23.68 0.62
CA LYS A 158 7.54 23.50 1.74
C LYS A 158 7.07 22.47 2.78
N ASN A 159 5.79 22.12 2.78
CA ASN A 159 5.15 21.25 3.77
C ASN A 159 5.01 19.80 3.27
N PHE A 160 5.54 19.45 2.11
CA PHE A 160 5.54 18.05 1.71
C PHE A 160 6.90 17.55 1.24
N ALA A 161 7.11 16.25 1.40
CA ALA A 161 8.28 15.54 0.91
C ALA A 161 7.86 14.42 -0.05
N VAL A 162 8.56 14.36 -1.20
CA VAL A 162 8.41 13.29 -2.18
C VAL A 162 9.63 12.39 -2.07
N LEU A 163 9.43 11.16 -1.65
CA LEU A 163 10.52 10.25 -1.30
C LEU A 163 10.40 8.92 -2.01
N ASN A 164 11.52 8.34 -2.40
CA ASN A 164 11.56 6.96 -2.85
C ASN A 164 11.23 6.01 -1.67
N PRO A 165 10.69 4.81 -1.95
CA PRO A 165 10.54 3.80 -0.93
C PRO A 165 11.88 3.53 -0.26
N SER A 166 11.94 3.62 1.07
CA SER A 166 13.14 3.23 1.81
C SER A 166 13.25 1.72 1.86
N ILE A 167 14.44 1.21 1.63
CA ILE A 167 14.78 -0.20 1.85
C ILE A 167 14.98 -0.46 3.36
N SER A 168 15.45 0.56 4.07
CA SER A 168 15.66 0.55 5.51
C SER A 168 14.32 0.72 6.26
N ARG A 169 14.10 -0.09 7.29
CA ARG A 169 12.92 -0.06 8.15
C ARG A 169 13.16 0.69 9.46
N ASP A 170 14.23 1.47 9.54
CA ASP A 170 14.68 2.14 10.77
C ASP A 170 13.93 3.45 11.09
N GLY A 171 13.05 3.91 10.19
CA GLY A 171 12.27 5.13 10.34
C GLY A 171 13.12 6.41 10.35
N ASN A 172 14.37 6.37 9.90
CA ASN A 172 15.28 7.52 9.96
C ASN A 172 14.78 8.70 9.11
N ILE A 173 14.12 8.42 7.99
CA ILE A 173 13.52 9.45 7.13
C ILE A 173 12.39 10.17 7.88
N GLU A 174 11.48 9.40 8.48
CA GLU A 174 10.36 9.92 9.25
C GLU A 174 10.87 10.73 10.45
N LYS A 175 11.86 10.23 11.17
CA LYS A 175 12.53 10.97 12.28
C LYS A 175 13.13 12.29 11.80
N ALA A 176 13.75 12.31 10.62
CA ALA A 176 14.32 13.53 10.04
C ALA A 176 13.23 14.55 9.68
N LEU A 177 12.10 14.10 9.11
CA LEU A 177 10.96 14.96 8.79
C LEU A 177 10.29 15.52 10.04
N ILE A 178 10.11 14.69 11.08
CA ILE A 178 9.55 15.10 12.37
C ILE A 178 10.40 16.23 12.98
N ARG A 179 11.72 16.07 12.99
CA ARG A 179 12.63 17.12 13.49
C ARG A 179 12.60 18.36 12.62
N LYS A 180 12.66 18.22 11.29
CA LYS A 180 12.70 19.34 10.33
C LYS A 180 11.49 20.24 10.45
N TRP A 181 10.31 19.68 10.65
CA TRP A 181 9.04 20.39 10.66
C TRP A 181 8.46 20.59 12.06
N ASN A 182 9.17 20.19 13.09
CA ASN A 182 8.71 20.21 14.49
C ASN A 182 7.30 19.62 14.62
N ILE A 183 7.16 18.35 14.20
CA ILE A 183 5.89 17.63 14.12
C ILE A 183 5.42 17.22 15.52
N ASP A 184 4.16 17.54 15.85
CA ASP A 184 3.50 17.16 17.11
C ASP A 184 2.84 15.77 17.00
N GLY A 185 2.39 15.37 15.80
CA GLY A 185 1.71 14.08 15.56
C GLY A 185 1.92 13.53 14.15
N VAL A 186 1.88 12.20 14.03
CA VAL A 186 2.01 11.47 12.76
C VAL A 186 0.83 10.56 12.57
#